data_fb86da43cf94c7ff0febb145bff80fc2
#
_entry.id   fb86da43cf94c7ff0febb145bff80fc2
#
_cell.length_a   1.000
_cell.length_b   1.000
_cell.length_c   1.000
_cell.angle_alpha   90.00
_cell.angle_beta   90.00
_cell.angle_gamma   90.00
#
_symmetry.space_group_name_H-M   'P 1'
#
loop_
_entity.id
_entity.type
_entity.pdbx_description
1 polymer ?
#
loop_
_entity_poly.entity_id
_entity_poly.type
_entity_poly.pdbx_seq_one_letter_code
_entity_poly.pdbx_strand_id
1 'polypeptide(L)'
;MIRSKEIRDRLREVDLYLLDKYKLEHPKKKRDYVKYEMLFMRRIKKVMKELYPIIDEATKNIKVIKKKGRHKSLNPKQKLTLILIKQLVGKSNRMMAYMIDIFSMMNRVDVSYKSVERLYSDEELYLALSNLFALLLKKKGIEKIEACGDATGFSLTIKKHYSSHVQKLKDKSKEQNANEKKAFVYRFNIMDLSTKMYVCYGSSLKSEREAFDKAIQMLEEYGIKIDSIRLDKYYSNPCYVNLFKESKVYIIPKKNVELGNGTPWLKTMERFLDDTLGYLAEYYKRENSESGFSGDKKLTGWKVSQKREDRIDTALFC
;
A
#
# COMPACT_ATOMS: atom_id res chain seq x y z
N MET A 1 -15.03 11.74 35.81
CA MET A 1 -15.22 10.77 34.72
C MET A 1 -15.42 11.57 33.41
N ILE A 2 -14.49 11.48 32.49
CA ILE A 2 -14.48 12.24 31.23
C ILE A 2 -15.60 11.69 30.33
N ARG A 3 -16.45 12.56 29.81
CA ARG A 3 -17.58 12.16 28.98
C ARG A 3 -17.19 12.21 27.51
N SER A 4 -17.63 11.24 26.71
CA SER A 4 -17.39 11.18 25.27
C SER A 4 -17.89 12.42 24.52
N LYS A 5 -18.85 13.16 25.10
CA LYS A 5 -19.36 14.44 24.59
C LYS A 5 -18.29 15.52 24.68
N GLU A 6 -17.59 15.63 25.81
CA GLU A 6 -16.53 16.63 26.04
C GLU A 6 -15.36 16.44 25.07
N ILE A 7 -14.96 15.19 24.84
CA ILE A 7 -13.94 14.86 23.83
C ILE A 7 -14.35 15.31 22.44
N ARG A 8 -15.61 15.06 22.05
CA ARG A 8 -16.13 15.42 20.73
C ARG A 8 -16.23 16.93 20.53
N ASP A 9 -16.72 17.66 21.54
CA ASP A 9 -16.90 19.11 21.46
C ASP A 9 -15.53 19.78 21.37
N ARG A 10 -14.55 19.31 22.16
CA ARG A 10 -13.17 19.79 22.08
C ARG A 10 -12.48 19.46 20.75
N LEU A 11 -12.70 18.27 20.21
CA LEU A 11 -12.21 17.92 18.88
C LEU A 11 -12.75 18.86 17.79
N ARG A 12 -14.02 19.22 17.87
CA ARG A 12 -14.64 20.11 16.87
C ARG A 12 -14.07 21.52 16.90
N GLU A 13 -13.86 22.08 18.09
CA GLU A 13 -13.29 23.41 18.27
C GLU A 13 -11.83 23.44 17.76
N VAL A 14 -11.07 22.44 18.13
CA VAL A 14 -9.64 22.35 17.77
C VAL A 14 -9.47 22.07 16.29
N ASP A 15 -10.30 21.25 15.69
CA ASP A 15 -10.27 20.94 14.25
C ASP A 15 -10.44 22.22 13.40
N LEU A 16 -11.37 23.08 13.78
CA LEU A 16 -11.58 24.37 13.10
C LEU A 16 -10.36 25.29 13.25
N TYR A 17 -9.81 25.40 14.45
CA TYR A 17 -8.63 26.20 14.70
C TYR A 17 -7.40 25.71 13.93
N LEU A 18 -7.15 24.41 13.95
CA LEU A 18 -6.01 23.82 13.22
C LEU A 18 -6.17 23.95 11.70
N LEU A 19 -7.38 23.79 11.19
CA LEU A 19 -7.65 23.95 9.76
C LEU A 19 -7.35 25.38 9.29
N ASP A 20 -7.74 26.39 10.08
CA ASP A 20 -7.50 27.78 9.73
C ASP A 20 -6.03 28.16 9.89
N LYS A 21 -5.39 27.69 10.94
CA LYS A 21 -3.94 27.85 11.12
C LYS A 21 -3.16 27.20 9.97
N TYR A 22 -3.51 25.97 9.60
CA TYR A 22 -2.90 25.28 8.47
C TYR A 22 -3.07 26.02 7.15
N LYS A 23 -4.26 26.59 6.86
CA LYS A 23 -4.49 27.40 5.65
C LYS A 23 -3.64 28.65 5.61
N LEU A 24 -3.41 29.30 6.76
CA LEU A 24 -2.55 30.48 6.88
C LEU A 24 -1.07 30.13 6.65
N GLU A 25 -0.60 29.06 7.26
CA GLU A 25 0.79 28.60 7.13
C GLU A 25 1.08 27.97 5.77
N HIS A 26 0.06 27.39 5.11
CA HIS A 26 0.17 26.70 3.82
C HIS A 26 -0.74 27.29 2.76
N PRO A 27 -0.52 28.54 2.34
CA PRO A 27 -1.33 29.16 1.29
C PRO A 27 -1.23 28.34 -0.01
N LYS A 28 -2.37 28.12 -0.67
CA LYS A 28 -2.45 27.38 -1.94
C LYS A 28 -1.60 28.08 -3.00
N LYS A 29 -0.40 27.58 -3.26
CA LYS A 29 0.44 28.04 -4.36
C LYS A 29 -0.04 27.40 -5.67
N LYS A 30 -0.14 28.21 -6.73
CA LYS A 30 -0.36 27.68 -8.09
C LYS A 30 0.81 26.77 -8.45
N ARG A 31 0.51 25.53 -8.83
CA ARG A 31 1.53 24.55 -9.24
C ARG A 31 2.06 24.95 -10.62
N ASP A 32 3.37 25.12 -10.73
CA ASP A 32 4.05 25.21 -12.02
C ASP A 32 4.14 23.80 -12.63
N TYR A 33 3.24 23.50 -13.56
CA TYR A 33 3.16 22.17 -14.17
C TYR A 33 4.36 21.89 -15.07
N VAL A 34 4.96 22.86 -15.72
CA VAL A 34 6.16 22.68 -16.56
C VAL A 34 7.32 22.22 -15.69
N LYS A 35 7.57 22.93 -14.59
CA LYS A 35 8.60 22.55 -13.62
C LYS A 35 8.32 21.19 -12.98
N TYR A 36 7.06 20.89 -12.70
CA TYR A 36 6.64 19.59 -12.16
C TYR A 36 6.99 18.44 -13.12
N GLU A 37 6.65 18.56 -14.41
CA GLU A 37 6.95 17.53 -15.42
C GLU A 37 8.46 17.36 -15.63
N MET A 38 9.22 18.45 -15.69
CA MET A 38 10.69 18.37 -15.76
C MET A 38 11.29 17.63 -14.57
N LEU A 39 10.84 17.91 -13.35
CA LEU A 39 11.30 17.24 -12.14
C LEU A 39 10.88 15.78 -12.11
N PHE A 40 9.67 15.46 -12.59
CA PHE A 40 9.18 14.10 -12.69
C PHE A 40 10.05 13.25 -13.63
N MET A 41 10.36 13.77 -14.83
CA MET A 41 11.23 13.08 -15.79
C MET A 41 12.66 12.87 -15.24
N ARG A 42 13.21 13.86 -14.53
CA ARG A 42 14.52 13.73 -13.86
C ARG A 42 14.51 12.64 -12.80
N ARG A 43 13.42 12.54 -11.99
CA ARG A 43 13.25 11.50 -10.98
C ARG A 43 13.19 10.11 -11.61
N ILE A 44 12.41 9.91 -12.68
CA ILE A 44 12.33 8.63 -13.39
C ILE A 44 13.71 8.20 -13.89
N LYS A 45 14.45 9.09 -14.55
CA LYS A 45 15.82 8.80 -15.03
C LYS A 45 16.74 8.39 -13.89
N LYS A 46 16.67 9.09 -12.75
CA LYS A 46 17.46 8.76 -11.56
C LYS A 46 17.07 7.40 -10.99
N VAL A 47 15.78 7.14 -10.82
CA VAL A 47 15.26 5.85 -10.32
C VAL A 47 15.72 4.70 -11.21
N MET A 48 15.57 4.81 -12.53
CA MET A 48 16.01 3.75 -13.45
C MET A 48 17.51 3.47 -13.34
N LYS A 49 18.34 4.52 -13.20
CA LYS A 49 19.80 4.35 -13.03
C LYS A 49 20.16 3.66 -11.71
N GLU A 50 19.47 3.97 -10.61
CA GLU A 50 19.72 3.40 -9.29
C GLU A 50 19.10 2.01 -9.12
N LEU A 51 18.02 1.72 -9.84
CA LEU A 51 17.26 0.47 -9.71
C LEU A 51 18.01 -0.74 -10.28
N TYR A 52 18.73 -0.58 -11.39
CA TYR A 52 19.44 -1.68 -12.04
C TYR A 52 20.46 -2.39 -11.13
N PRO A 53 21.37 -1.70 -10.44
CA PRO A 53 22.28 -2.33 -9.49
C PRO A 53 21.58 -3.07 -8.35
N ILE A 54 20.46 -2.52 -7.86
CA ILE A 54 19.69 -3.14 -6.78
C ILE A 54 18.95 -4.40 -7.28
N ILE A 55 18.45 -4.39 -8.51
CA ILE A 55 17.88 -5.59 -9.15
C ILE A 55 18.96 -6.69 -9.28
N ASP A 56 20.16 -6.33 -9.68
CA ASP A 56 21.27 -7.29 -9.79
C ASP A 56 21.58 -7.93 -8.44
N GLU A 57 21.69 -7.13 -7.39
CA GLU A 57 21.93 -7.60 -6.03
C GLU A 57 20.76 -8.46 -5.51
N ALA A 58 19.52 -8.04 -5.71
CA ALA A 58 18.33 -8.76 -5.28
C ALA A 58 18.17 -10.16 -5.92
N THR A 59 18.73 -10.35 -7.12
CA THR A 59 18.58 -11.59 -7.89
C THR A 59 19.84 -12.46 -7.90
N LYS A 60 20.97 -11.97 -7.38
CA LYS A 60 22.27 -12.63 -7.44
C LYS A 60 22.28 -14.05 -6.87
N ASN A 61 21.60 -14.27 -5.76
CA ASN A 61 21.61 -15.54 -5.03
C ASN A 61 20.40 -16.42 -5.32
N ILE A 62 19.53 -16.04 -6.25
CA ILE A 62 18.35 -16.83 -6.59
C ILE A 62 18.77 -18.01 -7.47
N LYS A 63 18.67 -19.22 -6.92
CA LYS A 63 18.91 -20.46 -7.67
C LYS A 63 17.72 -20.78 -8.55
N VAL A 64 17.94 -20.87 -9.86
CA VAL A 64 16.89 -21.27 -10.80
C VAL A 64 16.58 -22.75 -10.62
N ILE A 65 15.38 -23.07 -10.17
CA ILE A 65 14.93 -24.47 -10.04
C ILE A 65 14.68 -25.05 -11.41
N LYS A 66 15.52 -26.00 -11.82
CA LYS A 66 15.35 -26.76 -13.07
C LYS A 66 14.22 -27.77 -12.87
N LYS A 67 13.05 -27.49 -13.42
CA LYS A 67 11.92 -28.46 -13.50
C LYS A 67 11.96 -29.17 -14.86
N LYS A 68 11.49 -30.42 -14.93
CA LYS A 68 11.28 -31.13 -16.20
C LYS A 68 10.30 -30.33 -17.07
N GLY A 69 10.58 -30.12 -18.33
CA GLY A 69 9.75 -29.42 -19.31
C GLY A 69 10.50 -28.36 -20.12
N ARG A 70 9.75 -27.47 -20.78
CA ARG A 70 10.32 -26.38 -21.60
C ARG A 70 11.17 -25.45 -20.72
N HIS A 71 12.37 -25.10 -21.19
CA HIS A 71 13.24 -24.15 -20.51
C HIS A 71 12.53 -22.83 -20.23
N LYS A 72 12.77 -22.26 -19.04
CA LYS A 72 12.26 -20.93 -18.69
C LYS A 72 12.92 -19.89 -19.60
N SER A 73 12.13 -19.10 -20.30
CA SER A 73 12.61 -18.07 -21.23
C SER A 73 13.23 -16.86 -20.53
N LEU A 74 12.94 -16.65 -19.24
CA LEU A 74 13.38 -15.51 -18.48
C LEU A 74 14.13 -15.94 -17.21
N ASN A 75 15.31 -15.33 -16.96
CA ASN A 75 16.00 -15.45 -15.71
C ASN A 75 15.38 -14.55 -14.61
N PRO A 76 15.74 -14.71 -13.31
CA PRO A 76 15.17 -13.91 -12.22
C PRO A 76 15.30 -12.40 -12.40
N LYS A 77 16.45 -11.93 -12.90
CA LYS A 77 16.68 -10.51 -13.20
C LYS A 77 15.71 -9.98 -14.26
N GLN A 78 15.57 -10.71 -15.36
CA GLN A 78 14.65 -10.34 -16.44
C GLN A 78 13.19 -10.34 -15.97
N LYS A 79 12.80 -11.31 -15.13
CA LYS A 79 11.45 -11.36 -14.54
C LYS A 79 11.16 -10.13 -13.68
N LEU A 80 12.08 -9.81 -12.77
CA LEU A 80 11.93 -8.66 -11.88
C LEU A 80 11.89 -7.34 -12.67
N THR A 81 12.82 -7.15 -13.60
CA THR A 81 12.84 -5.96 -14.45
C THR A 81 11.54 -5.80 -15.23
N LEU A 82 11.06 -6.89 -15.85
CA LEU A 82 9.86 -6.86 -16.67
C LEU A 82 8.61 -6.50 -15.87
N ILE A 83 8.45 -7.07 -14.68
CA ILE A 83 7.27 -6.79 -13.87
C ILE A 83 7.25 -5.34 -13.34
N LEU A 84 8.40 -4.83 -12.91
CA LEU A 84 8.53 -3.46 -12.43
C LEU A 84 8.26 -2.44 -13.56
N ILE A 85 8.83 -2.66 -14.75
CA ILE A 85 8.54 -1.82 -15.92
C ILE A 85 7.06 -1.89 -16.29
N LYS A 86 6.47 -3.09 -16.26
CA LYS A 86 5.05 -3.25 -16.54
C LYS A 86 4.17 -2.45 -15.57
N GLN A 87 4.48 -2.49 -14.28
CA GLN A 87 3.75 -1.70 -13.28
C GLN A 87 3.93 -0.20 -13.51
N LEU A 88 5.16 0.24 -13.72
CA LEU A 88 5.47 1.65 -13.98
C LEU A 88 4.73 2.19 -15.22
N VAL A 89 4.64 1.40 -16.28
CA VAL A 89 3.98 1.76 -17.54
C VAL A 89 2.45 1.63 -17.44
N GLY A 90 1.94 0.88 -16.46
CA GLY A 90 0.51 0.68 -16.21
C GLY A 90 -0.23 -0.04 -17.34
N LYS A 91 0.45 -0.85 -18.16
CA LYS A 91 -0.15 -1.54 -19.32
C LYS A 91 -0.67 -2.94 -18.97
N SER A 92 -1.65 -3.41 -19.77
CA SER A 92 -2.14 -4.78 -19.66
C SER A 92 -1.06 -5.80 -20.04
N ASN A 93 -1.21 -7.07 -19.62
CA ASN A 93 -0.26 -8.13 -19.96
C ASN A 93 -0.08 -8.30 -21.48
N ARG A 94 -1.16 -8.15 -22.26
CA ARG A 94 -1.11 -8.22 -23.74
C ARG A 94 -0.36 -7.03 -24.32
N MET A 95 -0.68 -5.81 -23.88
CA MET A 95 0.01 -4.62 -24.37
C MET A 95 1.49 -4.65 -24.00
N MET A 96 1.83 -5.16 -22.81
CA MET A 96 3.23 -5.32 -22.42
C MET A 96 3.96 -6.32 -23.31
N ALA A 97 3.32 -7.46 -23.68
CA ALA A 97 3.90 -8.41 -24.62
C ALA A 97 4.14 -7.76 -26.00
N TYR A 98 3.16 -7.01 -26.53
CA TYR A 98 3.35 -6.29 -27.80
C TYR A 98 4.48 -5.25 -27.74
N MET A 99 4.59 -4.54 -26.62
CA MET A 99 5.72 -3.61 -26.43
C MET A 99 7.06 -4.35 -26.40
N ILE A 100 7.10 -5.53 -25.77
CA ILE A 100 8.30 -6.38 -25.76
C ILE A 100 8.62 -6.86 -27.16
N ASP A 101 7.64 -7.29 -27.96
CA ASP A 101 7.85 -7.67 -29.36
C ASP A 101 8.46 -6.52 -30.17
N ILE A 102 7.93 -5.29 -29.98
CA ILE A 102 8.51 -4.09 -30.58
C ILE A 102 9.95 -3.86 -30.11
N PHE A 103 10.21 -4.01 -28.81
CA PHE A 103 11.53 -3.83 -28.22
C PHE A 103 12.43 -5.07 -28.33
N SER A 104 11.91 -6.25 -28.65
CA SER A 104 12.69 -7.47 -28.86
C SER A 104 13.63 -7.34 -30.04
N MET A 105 13.23 -6.57 -31.03
CA MET A 105 14.12 -6.15 -32.12
C MET A 105 15.37 -5.42 -31.58
N MET A 106 15.28 -4.82 -30.39
CA MET A 106 16.38 -4.12 -29.71
C MET A 106 17.08 -5.00 -28.66
N ASN A 107 16.36 -5.89 -27.96
CA ASN A 107 16.86 -6.58 -26.76
C ASN A 107 16.83 -8.10 -26.82
N ARG A 108 16.37 -8.70 -27.92
CA ARG A 108 16.28 -10.17 -28.14
C ARG A 108 15.50 -10.93 -27.06
N VAL A 109 14.51 -10.28 -26.42
CA VAL A 109 13.62 -10.91 -25.42
C VAL A 109 12.25 -11.10 -26.06
N ASP A 110 11.91 -12.34 -26.38
CA ASP A 110 10.59 -12.72 -26.89
C ASP A 110 9.78 -13.41 -25.78
N VAL A 111 8.65 -12.81 -25.41
CA VAL A 111 7.75 -13.37 -24.38
C VAL A 111 6.28 -13.18 -24.76
N SER A 112 5.51 -14.24 -24.65
CA SER A 112 4.08 -14.18 -24.86
C SER A 112 3.37 -13.46 -23.69
N TYR A 113 2.16 -12.94 -23.94
CA TYR A 113 1.33 -12.36 -22.86
C TYR A 113 1.03 -13.37 -21.75
N LYS A 114 0.98 -14.68 -22.04
CA LYS A 114 0.84 -15.74 -21.06
C LYS A 114 2.07 -15.87 -20.15
N SER A 115 3.26 -15.64 -20.69
CA SER A 115 4.49 -15.58 -19.89
C SER A 115 4.45 -14.41 -18.92
N VAL A 116 4.02 -13.22 -19.38
CA VAL A 116 3.84 -12.04 -18.50
C VAL A 116 2.76 -12.28 -17.43
N GLU A 117 1.66 -12.95 -17.79
CA GLU A 117 0.61 -13.32 -16.84
C GLU A 117 1.12 -14.26 -15.74
N ARG A 118 1.94 -15.26 -16.11
CA ARG A 118 2.47 -16.26 -15.17
C ARG A 118 3.50 -15.67 -14.19
N LEU A 119 4.14 -14.54 -14.50
CA LEU A 119 5.06 -13.87 -13.59
C LEU A 119 4.42 -13.58 -12.24
N TYR A 120 3.13 -13.24 -12.21
CA TYR A 120 2.42 -12.94 -10.95
C TYR A 120 2.23 -14.14 -10.01
N SER A 121 2.47 -15.37 -10.50
CA SER A 121 2.45 -16.60 -9.68
C SER A 121 3.83 -17.28 -9.64
N ASP A 122 4.89 -16.57 -10.00
CA ASP A 122 6.24 -17.11 -10.08
C ASP A 122 6.98 -16.92 -8.76
N GLU A 123 7.32 -18.02 -8.10
CA GLU A 123 8.00 -18.01 -6.78
C GLU A 123 9.37 -17.32 -6.82
N GLU A 124 10.12 -17.49 -7.93
CA GLU A 124 11.43 -16.84 -8.08
C GLU A 124 11.26 -15.31 -8.18
N LEU A 125 10.19 -14.86 -8.84
CA LEU A 125 9.87 -13.43 -8.91
C LEU A 125 9.46 -12.89 -7.55
N TYR A 126 8.60 -13.60 -6.81
CA TYR A 126 8.18 -13.17 -5.48
C TYR A 126 9.39 -13.04 -4.54
N LEU A 127 10.29 -14.02 -4.55
CA LEU A 127 11.53 -13.95 -3.78
C LEU A 127 12.42 -12.77 -4.21
N ALA A 128 12.51 -12.50 -5.51
CA ALA A 128 13.27 -11.36 -6.02
C ALA A 128 12.68 -10.02 -5.58
N LEU A 129 11.33 -9.89 -5.56
CA LEU A 129 10.63 -8.72 -5.04
C LEU A 129 10.89 -8.52 -3.53
N SER A 130 10.81 -9.60 -2.75
CA SER A 130 11.09 -9.56 -1.31
C SER A 130 12.53 -9.13 -1.02
N ASN A 131 13.50 -9.68 -1.76
CA ASN A 131 14.91 -9.29 -1.65
C ASN A 131 15.12 -7.81 -2.04
N LEU A 132 14.49 -7.37 -3.14
CA LEU A 132 14.55 -5.97 -3.57
C LEU A 132 14.01 -5.04 -2.48
N PHE A 133 12.87 -5.39 -1.90
CA PHE A 133 12.25 -4.62 -0.83
C PHE A 133 13.15 -4.54 0.41
N ALA A 134 13.69 -5.68 0.87
CA ALA A 134 14.63 -5.73 1.99
C ALA A 134 15.88 -4.87 1.75
N LEU A 135 16.45 -4.91 0.54
CA LEU A 135 17.60 -4.09 0.15
C LEU A 135 17.26 -2.60 0.15
N LEU A 136 16.06 -2.22 -0.28
CA LEU A 136 15.60 -0.83 -0.25
C LEU A 136 15.45 -0.33 1.19
N LEU A 137 14.86 -1.13 2.09
CA LEU A 137 14.76 -0.82 3.52
C LEU A 137 16.14 -0.62 4.15
N LYS A 138 17.06 -1.56 3.90
CA LYS A 138 18.44 -1.49 4.39
C LYS A 138 19.19 -0.26 3.85
N LYS A 139 19.07 0.01 2.53
CA LYS A 139 19.72 1.18 1.89
C LYS A 139 19.21 2.51 2.44
N LYS A 140 17.97 2.54 2.93
CA LYS A 140 17.36 3.72 3.57
C LYS A 140 17.60 3.79 5.06
N GLY A 141 18.25 2.78 5.67
CA GLY A 141 18.49 2.73 7.11
C GLY A 141 17.20 2.63 7.94
N ILE A 142 16.19 1.93 7.40
CA ILE A 142 14.88 1.82 8.06
C ILE A 142 14.95 0.68 9.09
N GLU A 143 15.14 1.05 10.35
CA GLU A 143 15.15 0.12 11.48
C GLU A 143 14.10 0.52 12.52
N LYS A 144 13.93 1.83 12.72
CA LYS A 144 13.01 2.42 13.69
C LYS A 144 12.33 3.64 13.07
N ILE A 145 11.01 3.70 13.11
CA ILE A 145 10.23 4.65 12.32
C ILE A 145 9.17 5.40 13.11
N GLU A 146 8.90 6.60 12.66
CA GLU A 146 7.63 7.28 12.91
C GLU A 146 6.68 6.99 11.76
N ALA A 147 5.57 6.30 12.04
CA ALA A 147 4.72 5.71 11.02
C ALA A 147 3.36 6.38 10.88
N CYS A 148 2.77 6.25 9.70
CA CYS A 148 1.34 6.35 9.49
C CYS A 148 0.83 5.11 8.75
N GLY A 149 -0.33 4.60 9.19
CA GLY A 149 -0.97 3.43 8.62
C GLY A 149 -2.39 3.77 8.14
N ASP A 150 -2.74 3.28 6.96
CA ASP A 150 -4.07 3.48 6.41
C ASP A 150 -4.41 2.36 5.41
N ALA A 151 -5.69 2.21 5.11
CA ALA A 151 -6.20 1.24 4.16
C ALA A 151 -6.78 1.91 2.92
N THR A 152 -6.71 1.18 1.81
CA THR A 152 -7.38 1.58 0.58
C THR A 152 -7.95 0.38 -0.15
N GLY A 153 -8.97 0.61 -0.98
CA GLY A 153 -9.55 -0.41 -1.85
C GLY A 153 -9.11 -0.24 -3.30
N PHE A 154 -8.82 -1.35 -3.97
CA PHE A 154 -8.64 -1.41 -5.41
C PHE A 154 -9.76 -2.25 -6.03
N SER A 155 -10.35 -1.76 -7.10
CA SER A 155 -11.35 -2.53 -7.85
C SER A 155 -10.68 -3.70 -8.56
N LEU A 156 -11.30 -4.88 -8.52
CA LEU A 156 -10.88 -6.00 -9.35
C LEU A 156 -11.48 -5.84 -10.74
N THR A 157 -10.67 -5.73 -11.77
CA THR A 157 -11.14 -5.76 -13.15
C THR A 157 -11.46 -7.20 -13.57
N ILE A 158 -12.50 -7.76 -13.01
CA ILE A 158 -13.19 -8.83 -13.73
C ILE A 158 -14.09 -8.11 -14.74
N LYS A 159 -13.63 -7.92 -15.98
CA LYS A 159 -14.54 -7.60 -17.08
C LYS A 159 -15.49 -8.78 -17.23
N LYS A 160 -16.57 -8.74 -16.48
CA LYS A 160 -17.73 -9.59 -16.79
C LYS A 160 -18.32 -9.01 -18.05
N HIS A 161 -18.51 -9.83 -19.07
CA HIS A 161 -19.34 -9.43 -20.20
C HIS A 161 -20.66 -8.90 -19.63
N TYR A 162 -21.13 -7.77 -20.15
CA TYR A 162 -22.34 -7.10 -19.65
C TYR A 162 -23.52 -8.08 -19.55
N SER A 163 -23.71 -8.95 -20.53
CA SER A 163 -24.71 -10.03 -20.53
C SER A 163 -24.59 -10.98 -19.34
N SER A 164 -23.37 -11.44 -19.00
CA SER A 164 -23.14 -12.31 -17.84
C SER A 164 -23.34 -11.60 -16.51
N HIS A 165 -23.13 -10.28 -16.47
CA HIS A 165 -23.39 -9.48 -15.27
C HIS A 165 -24.90 -9.30 -15.06
N VAL A 166 -25.64 -8.96 -16.11
CA VAL A 166 -27.10 -8.80 -16.07
C VAL A 166 -27.77 -10.12 -15.72
N GLN A 167 -27.32 -11.25 -16.28
CA GLN A 167 -27.85 -12.56 -15.93
C GLN A 167 -27.62 -12.91 -14.45
N LYS A 168 -26.40 -12.67 -13.93
CA LYS A 168 -26.10 -12.90 -12.50
C LYS A 168 -26.86 -11.97 -11.56
N LEU A 169 -27.16 -10.75 -11.96
CA LEU A 169 -28.02 -9.85 -11.20
C LEU A 169 -29.46 -10.36 -11.15
N LYS A 170 -29.99 -10.90 -12.27
CA LYS A 170 -31.32 -11.53 -12.31
C LYS A 170 -31.38 -12.81 -11.47
N ASP A 171 -30.33 -13.61 -11.46
CA ASP A 171 -30.25 -14.84 -10.67
C ASP A 171 -30.13 -14.51 -9.17
N LYS A 172 -29.39 -13.45 -8.80
CA LYS A 172 -29.27 -12.98 -7.43
C LYS A 172 -30.51 -12.30 -6.87
N SER A 173 -31.32 -11.63 -7.71
CA SER A 173 -32.60 -11.07 -7.27
C SER A 173 -33.61 -12.15 -6.88
N LYS A 174 -33.37 -13.42 -7.25
CA LYS A 174 -34.15 -14.59 -6.83
C LYS A 174 -33.63 -15.22 -5.54
N GLU A 175 -32.37 -14.96 -5.13
CA GLU A 175 -31.75 -15.45 -3.90
C GLU A 175 -31.61 -14.29 -2.90
N GLN A 176 -32.59 -14.11 -2.03
CA GLN A 176 -32.71 -12.97 -1.09
C GLN A 176 -31.61 -12.85 -0.03
N ASN A 177 -30.51 -13.62 -0.06
CA ASN A 177 -29.47 -13.63 0.99
C ASN A 177 -28.03 -13.77 0.51
N ALA A 178 -27.71 -13.43 -0.73
CA ALA A 178 -26.30 -13.42 -1.15
C ALA A 178 -25.64 -12.08 -0.79
N ASN A 179 -24.85 -12.04 0.29
CA ASN A 179 -23.90 -10.96 0.55
C ASN A 179 -23.13 -10.66 -0.73
N GLU A 180 -23.36 -9.50 -1.33
CA GLU A 180 -22.60 -9.05 -2.51
C GLU A 180 -21.13 -9.03 -2.11
N LYS A 181 -20.36 -10.02 -2.58
CA LYS A 181 -18.89 -9.94 -2.52
C LYS A 181 -18.51 -8.72 -3.34
N LYS A 182 -18.26 -7.61 -2.65
CA LYS A 182 -17.69 -6.40 -3.26
C LYS A 182 -16.45 -6.85 -4.01
N ALA A 183 -16.36 -6.54 -5.30
CA ALA A 183 -15.23 -6.91 -6.15
C ALA A 183 -14.02 -5.99 -5.88
N PHE A 184 -13.66 -5.83 -4.60
CA PHE A 184 -12.54 -5.02 -4.13
C PHE A 184 -11.52 -5.91 -3.44
N VAL A 185 -10.24 -5.54 -3.58
CA VAL A 185 -9.17 -5.99 -2.69
C VAL A 185 -8.84 -4.84 -1.73
N TYR A 186 -8.77 -5.14 -0.46
CA TYR A 186 -8.30 -4.23 0.57
C TYR A 186 -6.77 -4.29 0.61
N ARG A 187 -6.12 -3.15 0.69
CA ARG A 187 -4.69 -3.02 0.92
C ARG A 187 -4.47 -2.09 2.10
N PHE A 188 -3.76 -2.56 3.11
CA PHE A 188 -3.29 -1.75 4.22
C PHE A 188 -1.79 -1.54 4.09
N ASN A 189 -1.32 -0.31 4.26
CA ASN A 189 0.11 0.01 4.22
C ASN A 189 0.51 0.76 5.48
N ILE A 190 1.75 0.53 5.91
CA ILE A 190 2.45 1.40 6.88
C ILE A 190 3.55 2.15 6.13
N MET A 191 3.56 3.46 6.29
CA MET A 191 4.53 4.38 5.69
C MET A 191 5.39 5.01 6.77
N ASP A 192 6.71 5.05 6.55
CA ASP A 192 7.61 5.87 7.34
C ASP A 192 7.45 7.36 6.97
N LEU A 193 7.24 8.21 7.98
CA LEU A 193 7.02 9.64 7.78
C LEU A 193 8.25 10.39 7.31
N SER A 194 9.44 9.90 7.60
CA SER A 194 10.70 10.56 7.22
C SER A 194 11.03 10.34 5.75
N THR A 195 11.03 9.10 5.31
CA THR A 195 11.39 8.71 3.93
C THR A 195 10.21 8.73 2.97
N LYS A 196 8.97 8.76 3.48
CA LYS A 196 7.73 8.58 2.72
C LYS A 196 7.64 7.26 1.96
N MET A 197 8.37 6.26 2.44
CA MET A 197 8.40 4.92 1.88
C MET A 197 7.43 4.00 2.63
N TYR A 198 6.71 3.15 1.91
CA TYR A 198 5.99 2.05 2.55
C TYR A 198 6.98 1.04 3.10
N VAL A 199 6.82 0.65 4.35
CA VAL A 199 7.70 -0.27 5.07
C VAL A 199 7.07 -1.64 5.26
N CYS A 200 5.78 -1.75 5.13
CA CYS A 200 5.05 -3.01 5.01
C CYS A 200 3.69 -2.80 4.36
N TYR A 201 3.11 -3.87 3.89
CA TYR A 201 1.75 -3.90 3.37
C TYR A 201 1.07 -5.24 3.70
N GLY A 202 -0.25 -5.24 3.63
CA GLY A 202 -1.05 -6.45 3.60
C GLY A 202 -2.21 -6.30 2.64
N SER A 203 -2.61 -7.40 2.03
CA SER A 203 -3.75 -7.43 1.12
C SER A 203 -4.77 -8.50 1.51
N SER A 204 -6.05 -8.22 1.27
CA SER A 204 -7.12 -9.18 1.52
C SER A 204 -8.31 -8.96 0.60
N LEU A 205 -8.91 -10.05 0.15
CA LEU A 205 -10.21 -10.05 -0.55
C LEU A 205 -11.40 -10.05 0.43
N LYS A 206 -11.16 -10.29 1.72
CA LYS A 206 -12.20 -10.48 2.73
C LYS A 206 -12.49 -9.19 3.50
N SER A 207 -11.45 -8.59 4.09
CA SER A 207 -11.62 -7.45 4.98
C SER A 207 -10.37 -6.59 5.10
N GLU A 208 -10.58 -5.35 5.52
CA GLU A 208 -9.51 -4.42 5.88
C GLU A 208 -8.71 -4.90 7.10
N ARG A 209 -9.38 -5.56 8.07
CA ARG A 209 -8.73 -6.13 9.24
C ARG A 209 -7.71 -7.19 8.85
N GLU A 210 -8.07 -8.14 7.97
CA GLU A 210 -7.13 -9.17 7.52
C GLU A 210 -5.94 -8.56 6.76
N ALA A 211 -6.17 -7.49 5.97
CA ALA A 211 -5.10 -6.77 5.32
C ALA A 211 -4.17 -6.09 6.35
N PHE A 212 -4.74 -5.51 7.40
CA PHE A 212 -3.97 -4.95 8.52
C PHE A 212 -3.13 -6.03 9.22
N ASP A 213 -3.74 -7.16 9.60
CA ASP A 213 -3.04 -8.24 10.30
C ASP A 213 -1.84 -8.78 9.49
N LYS A 214 -1.99 -8.94 8.17
CA LYS A 214 -0.90 -9.32 7.27
C LYS A 214 0.21 -8.26 7.19
N ALA A 215 -0.15 -6.97 7.22
CA ALA A 215 0.84 -5.90 7.23
C ALA A 215 1.65 -5.88 8.53
N ILE A 216 1.01 -6.15 9.68
CA ILE A 216 1.71 -6.28 10.96
C ILE A 216 2.65 -7.48 10.95
N GLN A 217 2.21 -8.63 10.44
CA GLN A 217 3.06 -9.80 10.29
C GLN A 217 4.30 -9.48 9.44
N MET A 218 4.12 -8.81 8.30
CA MET A 218 5.24 -8.39 7.45
C MET A 218 6.19 -7.43 8.18
N LEU A 219 5.66 -6.51 9.00
CA LEU A 219 6.47 -5.59 9.79
C LEU A 219 7.38 -6.35 10.79
N GLU A 220 6.83 -7.37 11.44
CA GLU A 220 7.56 -8.24 12.38
C GLU A 220 8.62 -9.07 11.65
N GLU A 221 8.32 -9.64 10.48
CA GLU A 221 9.26 -10.41 9.65
C GLU A 221 10.48 -9.59 9.23
N TYR A 222 10.31 -8.29 8.95
CA TYR A 222 11.41 -7.38 8.62
C TYR A 222 12.08 -6.76 9.85
N GLY A 223 11.59 -7.03 11.07
CA GLY A 223 12.16 -6.55 12.31
C GLY A 223 12.13 -5.02 12.49
N ILE A 224 11.19 -4.33 11.84
CA ILE A 224 11.06 -2.88 11.88
C ILE A 224 10.35 -2.46 13.15
N LYS A 225 10.98 -1.59 13.95
CA LYS A 225 10.41 -1.04 15.18
C LYS A 225 9.64 0.26 14.90
N ILE A 226 8.51 0.42 15.57
CA ILE A 226 7.68 1.63 15.46
C ILE A 226 7.82 2.45 16.74
N ASP A 227 8.30 3.70 16.61
CA ASP A 227 8.31 4.67 17.72
C ASP A 227 6.95 5.29 17.93
N SER A 228 6.31 5.66 16.84
CA SER A 228 4.98 6.24 16.87
C SER A 228 4.20 5.89 15.61
N ILE A 229 2.89 5.68 15.76
CA ILE A 229 1.99 5.34 14.63
C ILE A 229 0.72 6.19 14.67
N ARG A 230 0.29 6.63 13.48
CA ARG A 230 -0.96 7.37 13.24
C ARG A 230 -1.89 6.47 12.44
N LEU A 231 -3.06 6.19 13.01
CA LEU A 231 -4.06 5.30 12.41
C LEU A 231 -5.39 6.01 12.24
N ASP A 232 -6.16 5.62 11.23
CA ASP A 232 -7.50 6.17 11.03
C ASP A 232 -8.44 5.82 12.20
N LYS A 233 -9.47 6.61 12.35
CA LYS A 233 -10.53 6.42 13.36
C LYS A 233 -11.18 5.03 13.29
N TYR A 234 -11.14 4.35 12.16
CA TYR A 234 -11.59 2.97 12.03
C TYR A 234 -10.88 2.05 13.04
N TYR A 235 -9.57 2.24 13.24
CA TYR A 235 -8.72 1.48 14.15
C TYR A 235 -8.83 1.92 15.62
N SER A 236 -9.73 2.85 15.95
CA SER A 236 -9.97 3.32 17.32
C SER A 236 -10.66 2.22 18.15
N ASN A 237 -9.85 1.28 18.57
CA ASN A 237 -10.23 0.14 19.39
C ASN A 237 -9.01 -0.33 20.20
N PRO A 238 -9.16 -0.69 21.50
CA PRO A 238 -8.08 -1.20 22.34
C PRO A 238 -7.28 -2.35 21.72
N CYS A 239 -7.94 -3.25 20.99
CA CYS A 239 -7.26 -4.37 20.33
C CYS A 239 -6.15 -3.92 19.38
N TYR A 240 -6.38 -2.86 18.59
CA TYR A 240 -5.37 -2.33 17.68
C TYR A 240 -4.28 -1.57 18.41
N VAL A 241 -4.63 -0.77 19.42
CA VAL A 241 -3.66 0.02 20.22
C VAL A 241 -2.74 -0.92 20.99
N ASN A 242 -3.26 -2.04 21.49
CA ASN A 242 -2.49 -3.03 22.24
C ASN A 242 -1.42 -3.77 21.40
N LEU A 243 -1.53 -3.77 20.07
CA LEU A 243 -0.48 -4.31 19.19
C LEU A 243 0.79 -3.43 19.21
N PHE A 244 0.65 -2.14 19.54
CA PHE A 244 1.73 -1.16 19.56
C PHE A 244 2.08 -0.72 20.99
N LYS A 245 2.21 -1.67 21.92
CA LYS A 245 2.41 -1.40 23.37
C LYS A 245 3.61 -0.50 23.68
N GLU A 246 4.69 -0.65 22.89
CA GLU A 246 5.95 0.09 23.05
C GLU A 246 6.00 1.37 22.22
N SER A 247 4.95 1.67 21.48
CA SER A 247 4.89 2.80 20.53
C SER A 247 3.91 3.87 21.01
N LYS A 248 4.11 5.10 20.57
CA LYS A 248 3.12 6.16 20.74
C LYS A 248 2.05 6.03 19.66
N VAL A 249 0.83 5.65 20.03
CA VAL A 249 -0.30 5.57 19.10
C VAL A 249 -1.05 6.90 19.07
N TYR A 250 -1.31 7.42 17.88
CA TYR A 250 -2.14 8.60 17.64
C TYR A 250 -3.37 8.18 16.86
N ILE A 251 -4.54 8.28 17.49
CA ILE A 251 -5.82 7.85 16.96
C ILE A 251 -6.94 8.70 17.53
N ILE A 252 -7.94 9.04 16.71
CA ILE A 252 -9.09 9.79 17.19
C ILE A 252 -10.08 8.86 17.88
N PRO A 253 -10.47 9.14 19.13
CA PRO A 253 -11.45 8.34 19.86
C PRO A 253 -12.80 8.27 19.14
N LYS A 254 -13.46 7.15 19.20
CA LYS A 254 -14.86 7.00 18.75
C LYS A 254 -15.80 7.65 19.77
N LYS A 255 -17.03 7.90 19.35
CA LYS A 255 -18.06 8.58 20.11
C LYS A 255 -18.40 7.92 21.46
N ASN A 256 -18.29 6.59 21.52
CA ASN A 256 -18.62 5.76 22.68
C ASN A 256 -17.31 5.12 23.22
N VAL A 257 -16.31 5.95 23.49
CA VAL A 257 -15.04 5.46 24.04
C VAL A 257 -15.19 5.11 25.51
N GLU A 258 -14.71 3.93 25.88
CA GLU A 258 -14.58 3.49 27.26
C GLU A 258 -13.10 3.52 27.66
N LEU A 259 -12.79 3.97 28.88
CA LEU A 259 -11.42 4.12 29.35
C LEU A 259 -10.88 2.87 30.02
N GLY A 260 -11.74 1.95 30.44
CA GLY A 260 -11.39 0.72 31.19
C GLY A 260 -10.76 -0.43 30.37
N ASN A 261 -10.17 -0.15 29.22
CA ASN A 261 -9.71 -1.16 28.25
C ASN A 261 -8.21 -1.43 28.25
N GLY A 262 -7.55 -1.28 29.38
CA GLY A 262 -6.12 -1.58 29.56
C GLY A 262 -5.18 -0.39 29.42
N THR A 263 -3.97 -0.57 29.94
CA THR A 263 -2.98 0.50 30.10
C THR A 263 -2.55 1.19 28.80
N PRO A 264 -2.27 0.50 27.66
CA PRO A 264 -1.88 1.19 26.43
C PRO A 264 -2.99 2.08 25.87
N TRP A 265 -4.23 1.63 25.96
CA TRP A 265 -5.40 2.41 25.57
C TRP A 265 -5.59 3.65 26.45
N LEU A 266 -5.55 3.45 27.75
CA LEU A 266 -5.68 4.55 28.73
C LEU A 266 -4.61 5.61 28.49
N LYS A 267 -3.33 5.24 28.41
CA LYS A 267 -2.23 6.16 28.11
C LYS A 267 -2.40 6.92 26.80
N THR A 268 -3.03 6.31 25.80
CA THR A 268 -3.30 6.97 24.52
C THR A 268 -4.40 8.02 24.68
N MET A 269 -5.43 7.73 25.44
CA MET A 269 -6.51 8.69 25.73
C MET A 269 -6.06 9.83 26.65
N GLU A 270 -5.26 9.53 27.66
CA GLU A 270 -4.66 10.54 28.55
C GLU A 270 -3.83 11.53 27.73
N ARG A 271 -2.90 11.07 26.90
CA ARG A 271 -2.11 11.96 26.02
C ARG A 271 -2.96 12.83 25.12
N PHE A 272 -4.10 12.30 24.61
CA PHE A 272 -5.04 13.10 23.83
C PHE A 272 -5.67 14.22 24.66
N LEU A 273 -5.94 13.99 25.92
CA LEU A 273 -6.57 14.97 26.81
C LEU A 273 -5.58 15.97 27.36
N ASP A 274 -4.36 15.53 27.70
CA ASP A 274 -3.31 16.36 28.29
C ASP A 274 -2.83 17.45 27.31
N ASP A 275 -2.59 17.08 26.05
CA ASP A 275 -2.19 18.01 24.98
C ASP A 275 -2.97 17.70 23.69
N THR A 276 -4.23 18.09 23.65
CA THR A 276 -5.10 17.83 22.49
C THR A 276 -4.56 18.46 21.20
N LEU A 277 -3.98 19.67 21.27
CA LEU A 277 -3.45 20.36 20.08
C LEU A 277 -2.21 19.68 19.51
N GLY A 278 -1.23 19.41 20.37
CA GLY A 278 -0.03 18.68 19.96
C GLY A 278 -0.34 17.26 19.49
N TYR A 279 -1.26 16.57 20.16
CA TYR A 279 -1.71 15.25 19.76
C TYR A 279 -2.35 15.25 18.36
N LEU A 280 -3.23 16.22 18.07
CA LEU A 280 -3.87 16.33 16.75
C LEU A 280 -2.89 16.75 15.66
N ALA A 281 -1.93 17.61 15.96
CA ALA A 281 -0.87 17.96 15.01
C ALA A 281 -0.07 16.71 14.59
N GLU A 282 0.22 15.82 15.55
CA GLU A 282 0.84 14.53 15.27
C GLU A 282 -0.10 13.58 14.50
N TYR A 283 -1.36 13.50 14.90
CA TYR A 283 -2.36 12.65 14.23
C TYR A 283 -2.55 13.03 12.75
N TYR A 284 -2.60 14.32 12.41
CA TYR A 284 -2.81 14.78 11.03
C TYR A 284 -1.63 14.46 10.08
N LYS A 285 -0.46 14.11 10.61
CA LYS A 285 0.61 13.55 9.77
C LYS A 285 0.17 12.26 9.03
N ARG A 286 -0.97 11.64 9.42
CA ARG A 286 -1.62 10.53 8.74
C ARG A 286 -1.96 10.84 7.27
N GLU A 287 -2.25 12.09 6.92
CA GLU A 287 -2.55 12.51 5.55
C GLU A 287 -1.45 12.16 4.53
N ASN A 288 -0.23 11.86 5.01
CA ASN A 288 0.83 11.34 4.16
C ASN A 288 0.49 9.98 3.54
N SER A 289 -0.26 9.10 4.25
CA SER A 289 -0.72 7.82 3.69
C SER A 289 -1.70 8.04 2.54
N GLU A 290 -2.64 8.96 2.70
CA GLU A 290 -3.61 9.30 1.66
C GLU A 290 -2.92 9.87 0.41
N SER A 291 -1.91 10.72 0.62
CA SER A 291 -1.07 11.25 -0.47
C SER A 291 -0.29 10.15 -1.18
N GLY A 292 0.23 9.15 -0.44
CA GLY A 292 0.89 7.97 -0.97
C GLY A 292 -0.04 7.15 -1.85
N PHE A 293 -1.22 6.78 -1.34
CA PHE A 293 -2.22 6.03 -2.12
C PHE A 293 -2.70 6.78 -3.36
N SER A 294 -2.86 8.11 -3.27
CA SER A 294 -3.18 8.93 -4.44
C SER A 294 -2.08 8.88 -5.49
N GLY A 295 -0.82 8.88 -5.07
CA GLY A 295 0.35 8.71 -5.95
C GLY A 295 0.36 7.34 -6.62
N ASP A 296 0.21 6.27 -5.86
CA ASP A 296 0.15 4.89 -6.36
C ASP A 296 -0.96 4.72 -7.40
N LYS A 297 -2.18 5.16 -7.07
CA LYS A 297 -3.33 5.05 -7.96
C LYS A 297 -3.19 5.87 -9.24
N LYS A 298 -2.44 6.97 -9.22
CA LYS A 298 -2.11 7.74 -10.43
C LYS A 298 -1.12 7.00 -11.33
N LEU A 299 -0.17 6.27 -10.74
CA LEU A 299 0.83 5.51 -11.48
C LEU A 299 0.29 4.17 -11.97
N THR A 300 -0.32 3.38 -11.09
CA THR A 300 -0.73 2.00 -11.39
C THR A 300 -2.20 1.85 -11.77
N GLY A 301 -2.99 2.91 -11.56
CA GLY A 301 -4.44 2.91 -11.77
C GLY A 301 -5.22 2.44 -10.55
N TRP A 302 -6.54 2.58 -10.63
CA TRP A 302 -7.48 2.25 -9.55
C TRP A 302 -7.91 0.79 -9.51
N LYS A 303 -7.35 -0.03 -10.40
CA LYS A 303 -7.81 -1.39 -10.67
C LYS A 303 -6.66 -2.37 -10.68
N VAL A 304 -6.85 -3.52 -10.04
CA VAL A 304 -5.96 -4.66 -10.16
C VAL A 304 -6.50 -5.59 -11.22
N SER A 305 -5.72 -5.86 -12.27
CA SER A 305 -6.15 -6.68 -13.42
C SER A 305 -5.98 -8.18 -13.22
N GLN A 306 -5.49 -8.60 -12.07
CA GLN A 306 -5.31 -10.01 -11.74
C GLN A 306 -6.60 -10.61 -11.17
N LYS A 307 -6.79 -11.94 -11.34
CA LYS A 307 -8.01 -12.64 -10.92
C LYS A 307 -7.80 -13.58 -9.71
N ARG A 308 -6.62 -14.16 -9.60
CA ARG A 308 -6.26 -15.09 -8.52
C ARG A 308 -5.66 -14.31 -7.36
N GLU A 309 -5.90 -14.76 -6.15
CA GLU A 309 -5.46 -14.09 -4.92
C GLU A 309 -3.94 -13.95 -4.84
N ASP A 310 -3.19 -15.03 -5.12
CA ASP A 310 -1.73 -15.03 -5.19
C ASP A 310 -1.18 -14.02 -6.19
N ARG A 311 -1.85 -13.85 -7.34
CA ARG A 311 -1.47 -12.89 -8.37
C ARG A 311 -1.85 -11.45 -8.02
N ILE A 312 -2.95 -11.27 -7.29
CA ILE A 312 -3.39 -9.96 -6.79
C ILE A 312 -2.38 -9.46 -5.78
N ASP A 313 -1.95 -10.31 -4.86
CA ASP A 313 -0.97 -9.96 -3.85
C ASP A 313 0.36 -9.55 -4.47
N THR A 314 0.92 -10.35 -5.39
CA THR A 314 2.12 -9.99 -6.14
C THR A 314 1.97 -8.67 -6.89
N ALA A 315 0.79 -8.41 -7.50
CA ALA A 315 0.55 -7.15 -8.23
C ALA A 315 0.50 -5.92 -7.31
N LEU A 316 0.09 -6.10 -6.07
CA LEU A 316 0.08 -5.04 -5.05
C LEU A 316 1.45 -4.86 -4.37
N PHE A 317 2.28 -5.91 -4.36
CA PHE A 317 3.65 -5.85 -3.84
C PHE A 317 4.60 -5.09 -4.78
N CYS A 318 4.40 -5.21 -6.10
CA CYS A 318 5.18 -4.45 -7.10
C CYS A 318 4.93 -2.95 -7.05
#